data_94a71ac1788b1b344d349e67105ba5c8
#
_entry.id   94a71ac1788b1b344d349e67105ba5c8
#
_cell.length_a   1.000
_cell.length_b   1.000
_cell.length_c   1.000
_cell.angle_alpha   90.00
_cell.angle_beta   90.00
_cell.angle_gamma   90.00
#
_symmetry.space_group_name_H-M   'P 1'
#
loop_
_entity.id
_entity.type
_entity.pdbx_description
1 polymer ?
#
loop_
_entity_poly.entity_id
_entity_poly.type
_entity_poly.pdbx_seq_one_letter_code
_entity_poly.pdbx_strand_id
1 'polypeptide(L)'
;DFDMMARWCRAVNAEYPDFNIVGETWVGSNVGVSFWQKDSKVAYPRNSCLPSVMDFPLMNIMSSAFGWNNGLASIYDYLSQDIVYADPMNLLVFLDNHDTSRFYKVPPTGDLNRFKQALAFLLTVRGIPQIYYGTEILMAADKSEGDGALRRDFPGGWAGDKQNAFTPSGRTLLQNEAYTYVSKLLNWRKGNDAIGKGSFKHFITQNEVYVYERKYGNHSVVVFLNGSEADRTVDLAPYQEVL
;
A
#
# COMPACT_ATOMS: atom_id res chain seq x y z
N ASP A 1 13.25 -5.53 21.10
CA ASP A 1 14.08 -6.73 21.41
C ASP A 1 13.60 -7.91 20.56
N PHE A 2 14.51 -8.45 19.73
CA PHE A 2 14.22 -9.52 18.78
C PHE A 2 13.78 -10.83 19.48
N ASP A 3 14.43 -11.22 20.56
CA ASP A 3 14.12 -12.48 21.25
C ASP A 3 12.83 -12.39 22.07
N MET A 4 12.51 -11.23 22.59
CA MET A 4 11.21 -10.95 23.21
C MET A 4 10.10 -11.07 22.17
N MET A 5 10.26 -10.46 21.00
CA MET A 5 9.29 -10.55 19.91
C MET A 5 9.06 -12.00 19.48
N ALA A 6 10.14 -12.77 19.32
CA ALA A 6 10.05 -14.18 18.97
C ALA A 6 9.25 -15.01 20.01
N ARG A 7 9.48 -14.77 21.30
CA ARG A 7 8.73 -15.44 22.37
C ARG A 7 7.27 -15.02 22.39
N TRP A 8 7.02 -13.73 22.23
CA TRP A 8 5.65 -13.18 22.22
C TRP A 8 4.84 -13.72 21.02
N CYS A 9 5.39 -13.66 19.81
CA CYS A 9 4.71 -14.20 18.62
C CYS A 9 4.42 -15.70 18.77
N ARG A 10 5.38 -16.50 19.28
CA ARG A 10 5.14 -17.93 19.51
C ARG A 10 4.05 -18.16 20.54
N ALA A 11 4.00 -17.40 21.62
CA ALA A 11 2.95 -17.54 22.63
C ALA A 11 1.56 -17.22 22.08
N VAL A 12 1.43 -16.12 21.31
CA VAL A 12 0.17 -15.76 20.68
C VAL A 12 -0.28 -16.81 19.66
N ASN A 13 0.61 -17.27 18.79
CA ASN A 13 0.27 -18.26 17.77
C ASN A 13 0.08 -19.70 18.35
N ALA A 14 0.59 -19.98 19.54
CA ALA A 14 0.27 -21.23 20.24
C ALA A 14 -1.21 -21.27 20.70
N GLU A 15 -1.75 -20.13 21.11
CA GLU A 15 -3.15 -19.98 21.51
C GLU A 15 -4.07 -19.75 20.31
N TYR A 16 -3.60 -18.95 19.33
CA TYR A 16 -4.35 -18.57 18.12
C TYR A 16 -3.50 -18.85 16.87
N PRO A 17 -3.50 -20.08 16.33
CA PRO A 17 -2.59 -20.48 15.25
C PRO A 17 -2.68 -19.65 13.98
N ASP A 18 -3.88 -19.16 13.64
CA ASP A 18 -4.15 -18.38 12.43
C ASP A 18 -4.10 -16.86 12.66
N PHE A 19 -3.66 -16.42 13.86
CA PHE A 19 -3.59 -15.01 14.17
C PHE A 19 -2.38 -14.38 13.46
N ASN A 20 -2.65 -13.45 12.54
CA ASN A 20 -1.59 -12.69 11.90
C ASN A 20 -1.15 -11.52 12.79
N ILE A 21 0.15 -11.33 12.91
CA ILE A 21 0.77 -10.27 13.71
C ILE A 21 1.59 -9.40 12.75
N VAL A 22 1.37 -8.09 12.80
CA VAL A 22 2.17 -7.14 12.04
C VAL A 22 3.08 -6.34 12.97
N GLY A 23 4.36 -6.23 12.59
CA GLY A 23 5.34 -5.41 13.29
C GLY A 23 5.58 -4.08 12.59
N GLU A 24 5.58 -3.00 13.35
CA GLU A 24 5.99 -1.71 12.87
C GLU A 24 7.52 -1.66 12.81
N THR A 25 8.06 -1.88 11.62
CA THR A 25 9.50 -1.86 11.33
C THR A 25 9.87 -0.59 10.59
N TRP A 26 9.92 0.52 11.30
CA TRP A 26 10.19 1.83 10.70
C TRP A 26 11.68 2.01 10.40
N VAL A 27 12.14 1.34 9.36
CA VAL A 27 13.51 1.43 8.86
C VAL A 27 13.52 1.72 7.36
N GLY A 28 14.57 2.40 6.89
CA GLY A 28 14.64 2.96 5.54
C GLY A 28 15.09 1.99 4.44
N SER A 29 15.30 0.70 4.74
CA SER A 29 15.76 -0.27 3.76
C SER A 29 14.99 -1.59 3.82
N ASN A 30 14.79 -2.20 2.65
CA ASN A 30 14.16 -3.52 2.53
C ASN A 30 14.91 -4.62 3.31
N VAL A 31 16.25 -4.59 3.32
CA VAL A 31 17.07 -5.51 4.12
C VAL A 31 16.78 -5.35 5.61
N GLY A 32 16.69 -4.10 6.11
CA GLY A 32 16.36 -3.81 7.50
C GLY A 32 14.95 -4.24 7.87
N VAL A 33 13.96 -4.05 6.99
CA VAL A 33 12.58 -4.54 7.19
C VAL A 33 12.56 -6.07 7.18
N SER A 34 13.21 -6.71 6.19
CA SER A 34 13.23 -8.17 6.06
C SER A 34 13.86 -8.88 7.25
N PHE A 35 14.82 -8.23 7.94
CA PHE A 35 15.45 -8.77 9.16
C PHE A 35 14.42 -9.13 10.23
N TRP A 36 13.32 -8.38 10.32
CA TRP A 36 12.27 -8.59 11.33
C TRP A 36 11.18 -9.57 10.92
N GLN A 37 11.10 -9.94 9.64
CA GLN A 37 10.10 -10.89 9.19
C GLN A 37 10.45 -12.32 9.63
N LYS A 38 9.44 -13.11 9.96
CA LYS A 38 9.56 -14.55 10.21
C LYS A 38 10.34 -15.22 9.07
N ASP A 39 11.23 -16.16 9.42
CA ASP A 39 12.04 -16.96 8.51
C ASP A 39 12.99 -16.13 7.61
N SER A 40 13.31 -14.91 8.04
CA SER A 40 14.24 -14.03 7.33
C SER A 40 15.63 -14.66 7.18
N LYS A 41 16.09 -14.73 5.94
CA LYS A 41 17.47 -15.20 5.63
C LYS A 41 18.53 -14.23 6.15
N VAL A 42 18.20 -12.94 6.26
CA VAL A 42 19.08 -11.89 6.76
C VAL A 42 19.33 -12.02 8.27
N ALA A 43 18.32 -12.49 9.01
CA ALA A 43 18.41 -12.68 10.47
C ALA A 43 18.98 -14.05 10.88
N TYR A 44 19.14 -14.98 9.93
CA TYR A 44 19.58 -16.35 10.23
C TYR A 44 20.84 -16.38 11.11
N PRO A 45 20.94 -17.24 12.14
CA PRO A 45 19.99 -18.31 12.50
C PRO A 45 18.82 -17.88 13.43
N ARG A 46 18.68 -16.59 13.72
CA ARG A 46 17.59 -16.06 14.55
C ARG A 46 16.30 -16.00 13.76
N ASN A 47 15.16 -16.12 14.46
CA ASN A 47 13.83 -16.01 13.86
C ASN A 47 12.92 -15.20 14.79
N SER A 48 12.41 -14.07 14.32
CA SER A 48 11.49 -13.21 15.05
C SER A 48 10.13 -13.87 15.29
N CYS A 49 9.76 -14.83 14.48
CA CYS A 49 8.42 -15.41 14.37
C CYS A 49 7.31 -14.39 14.05
N LEU A 50 7.68 -13.19 13.60
CA LEU A 50 6.75 -12.11 13.23
C LEU A 50 6.31 -12.29 11.76
N PRO A 51 5.07 -12.69 11.49
CA PRO A 51 4.68 -13.11 10.14
C PRO A 51 4.64 -11.95 9.15
N SER A 52 4.23 -10.77 9.59
CA SER A 52 4.09 -9.58 8.75
C SER A 52 4.85 -8.40 9.35
N VAL A 53 5.41 -7.56 8.49
CA VAL A 53 6.09 -6.31 8.84
C VAL A 53 5.63 -5.19 7.92
N MET A 54 5.66 -3.95 8.41
CA MET A 54 5.25 -2.77 7.62
C MET A 54 6.34 -2.36 6.63
N ASP A 55 5.95 -2.21 5.38
CA ASP A 55 6.84 -1.86 4.27
C ASP A 55 7.00 -0.33 4.12
N PHE A 56 7.66 0.29 5.10
CA PHE A 56 7.97 1.72 5.08
C PHE A 56 8.80 2.16 3.88
N PRO A 57 9.80 1.37 3.40
CA PRO A 57 10.53 1.74 2.19
C PRO A 57 9.61 1.88 0.97
N LEU A 58 8.67 0.94 0.76
CA LEU A 58 7.71 1.04 -0.34
C LEU A 58 6.80 2.25 -0.18
N MET A 59 6.33 2.54 1.05
CA MET A 59 5.53 3.74 1.33
C MET A 59 6.26 5.03 0.89
N ASN A 60 7.54 5.17 1.24
CA ASN A 60 8.34 6.33 0.83
C ASN A 60 8.49 6.42 -0.69
N ILE A 61 8.70 5.27 -1.35
CA ILE A 61 8.83 5.21 -2.81
C ILE A 61 7.50 5.55 -3.50
N MET A 62 6.37 5.06 -3.00
CA MET A 62 5.04 5.42 -3.50
C MET A 62 4.76 6.91 -3.33
N SER A 63 5.10 7.49 -2.18
CA SER A 63 4.98 8.93 -1.94
C SER A 63 5.82 9.74 -2.94
N SER A 64 7.04 9.28 -3.22
CA SER A 64 7.92 9.92 -4.22
C SER A 64 7.37 9.78 -5.64
N ALA A 65 6.99 8.58 -6.05
CA ALA A 65 6.54 8.29 -7.40
C ALA A 65 5.21 8.96 -7.74
N PHE A 66 4.20 8.78 -6.88
CA PHE A 66 2.85 9.30 -7.12
C PHE A 66 2.65 10.71 -6.57
N GLY A 67 3.27 11.04 -5.44
CA GLY A 67 3.15 12.36 -4.80
C GLY A 67 3.98 13.42 -5.50
N TRP A 68 5.25 13.14 -5.76
CA TRP A 68 6.22 14.10 -6.31
C TRP A 68 6.54 13.90 -7.80
N ASN A 69 5.88 12.96 -8.45
CA ASN A 69 6.09 12.62 -9.87
C ASN A 69 7.53 12.24 -10.22
N ASN A 70 8.20 11.52 -9.34
CA ASN A 70 9.58 11.08 -9.55
C ASN A 70 9.69 9.80 -10.41
N GLY A 71 8.61 9.45 -11.10
CA GLY A 71 8.55 8.32 -12.03
C GLY A 71 8.34 6.95 -11.37
N LEU A 72 7.81 6.02 -12.17
CA LEU A 72 7.45 4.69 -11.69
C LEU A 72 8.62 3.69 -11.69
N ALA A 73 9.77 4.04 -12.27
CA ALA A 73 10.94 3.17 -12.30
C ALA A 73 11.44 2.82 -10.90
N SER A 74 11.38 3.77 -9.95
CA SER A 74 11.76 3.52 -8.56
C SER A 74 10.92 2.45 -7.87
N ILE A 75 9.64 2.32 -8.26
CA ILE A 75 8.76 1.25 -7.77
C ILE A 75 9.23 -0.11 -8.32
N TYR A 76 9.54 -0.17 -9.62
CA TYR A 76 10.09 -1.38 -10.23
C TYR A 76 11.40 -1.80 -9.57
N ASP A 77 12.34 -0.86 -9.41
CA ASP A 77 13.66 -1.13 -8.83
C ASP A 77 13.54 -1.66 -7.39
N TYR A 78 12.63 -1.12 -6.61
CA TYR A 78 12.38 -1.59 -5.26
C TYR A 78 11.77 -2.99 -5.22
N LEU A 79 10.70 -3.22 -5.98
CA LEU A 79 9.99 -4.51 -5.98
C LEU A 79 10.83 -5.64 -6.60
N SER A 80 11.78 -5.33 -7.49
CA SER A 80 12.73 -6.33 -7.99
C SER A 80 13.68 -6.85 -6.92
N GLN A 81 13.76 -6.19 -5.76
CA GLN A 81 14.53 -6.63 -4.59
C GLN A 81 13.70 -7.47 -3.60
N ASP A 82 12.48 -7.84 -3.92
CA ASP A 82 11.61 -8.64 -3.05
C ASP A 82 12.20 -10.00 -2.65
N ILE A 83 13.23 -10.45 -3.36
CA ILE A 83 14.02 -11.65 -3.03
C ILE A 83 14.64 -11.62 -1.62
N VAL A 84 14.82 -10.43 -1.02
CA VAL A 84 15.37 -10.30 0.35
C VAL A 84 14.36 -10.69 1.43
N TYR A 85 13.07 -10.65 1.13
CA TYR A 85 12.00 -11.02 2.05
C TYR A 85 11.80 -12.54 2.07
N ALA A 86 11.43 -13.06 3.23
CA ALA A 86 11.01 -14.46 3.34
C ALA A 86 9.63 -14.68 2.69
N ASP A 87 8.73 -13.72 2.89
CA ASP A 87 7.38 -13.72 2.30
C ASP A 87 6.95 -12.29 1.95
N PRO A 88 7.25 -11.80 0.72
CA PRO A 88 6.84 -10.46 0.31
C PRO A 88 5.33 -10.30 0.18
N MET A 89 4.57 -11.42 0.03
CA MET A 89 3.10 -11.36 -0.06
C MET A 89 2.44 -11.07 1.27
N ASN A 90 3.14 -11.26 2.38
CA ASN A 90 2.65 -10.98 3.74
C ASN A 90 3.24 -9.69 4.35
N LEU A 91 3.76 -8.79 3.52
CA LEU A 91 4.14 -7.45 3.96
C LEU A 91 2.90 -6.55 4.05
N LEU A 92 2.79 -5.75 5.10
CA LEU A 92 1.76 -4.72 5.19
C LEU A 92 2.21 -3.50 4.39
N VAL A 93 1.45 -3.15 3.36
CA VAL A 93 1.71 -2.02 2.46
C VAL A 93 0.69 -0.90 2.69
N PHE A 94 1.13 0.36 2.63
CA PHE A 94 0.29 1.51 2.95
C PHE A 94 0.82 2.78 2.28
N LEU A 95 -0.05 3.77 2.07
CA LEU A 95 0.32 5.09 1.56
C LEU A 95 0.62 6.08 2.69
N ASP A 96 -0.15 5.98 3.75
CA ASP A 96 -0.03 6.80 4.96
C ASP A 96 -0.52 6.01 6.19
N ASN A 97 -0.22 6.54 7.37
CA ASN A 97 -0.70 6.03 8.64
C ASN A 97 -0.84 7.19 9.66
N HIS A 98 -1.06 6.85 10.92
CA HIS A 98 -1.23 7.82 12.01
C HIS A 98 0.03 8.60 12.39
N ASP A 99 1.20 8.19 11.89
CA ASP A 99 2.51 8.80 12.20
C ASP A 99 3.16 9.51 11.01
N THR A 100 2.57 9.39 9.82
CA THR A 100 3.08 10.02 8.59
C THR A 100 2.14 11.12 8.10
N SER A 101 2.62 12.03 7.24
CA SER A 101 1.74 12.95 6.52
C SER A 101 0.68 12.16 5.75
N ARG A 102 -0.56 12.66 5.75
CA ARG A 102 -1.64 12.09 4.94
C ARG A 102 -1.26 12.12 3.46
N PHE A 103 -1.46 11.01 2.75
CA PHE A 103 -1.00 10.88 1.36
C PHE A 103 -1.57 11.98 0.45
N TYR A 104 -2.85 12.33 0.61
CA TYR A 104 -3.47 13.38 -0.20
C TYR A 104 -2.82 14.76 0.00
N LYS A 105 -2.09 14.97 1.12
CA LYS A 105 -1.33 16.20 1.41
C LYS A 105 0.10 16.16 0.85
N VAL A 106 0.65 14.96 0.59
CA VAL A 106 2.06 14.81 0.14
C VAL A 106 2.34 15.57 -1.14
N PRO A 107 1.53 15.49 -2.22
CA PRO A 107 1.68 16.49 -3.28
C PRO A 107 1.10 17.82 -2.78
N PRO A 108 1.82 18.94 -2.90
CA PRO A 108 1.35 20.26 -2.43
C PRO A 108 -0.01 20.68 -3.00
N THR A 109 -0.44 20.03 -4.06
CA THR A 109 -1.64 20.39 -4.84
C THR A 109 -2.86 19.52 -4.57
N GLY A 110 -2.72 18.37 -3.86
CA GLY A 110 -3.83 17.44 -3.65
C GLY A 110 -4.45 16.92 -4.95
N ASP A 111 -3.65 16.35 -5.84
CA ASP A 111 -4.12 15.85 -7.15
C ASP A 111 -4.92 14.54 -6.98
N LEU A 112 -6.20 14.59 -7.34
CA LEU A 112 -7.10 13.45 -7.24
C LEU A 112 -6.74 12.30 -8.20
N ASN A 113 -6.21 12.60 -9.38
CA ASN A 113 -5.84 11.55 -10.35
C ASN A 113 -4.62 10.77 -9.86
N ARG A 114 -3.63 11.45 -9.33
CA ARG A 114 -2.47 10.81 -8.67
C ARG A 114 -2.87 10.01 -7.45
N PHE A 115 -3.78 10.54 -6.64
CA PHE A 115 -4.37 9.81 -5.52
C PHE A 115 -5.07 8.52 -5.98
N LYS A 116 -5.89 8.58 -7.02
CA LYS A 116 -6.55 7.40 -7.61
C LYS A 116 -5.54 6.37 -8.12
N GLN A 117 -4.49 6.84 -8.80
CA GLN A 117 -3.44 5.97 -9.33
C GLN A 117 -2.66 5.29 -8.19
N ALA A 118 -2.30 6.02 -7.14
CA ALA A 118 -1.62 5.47 -5.97
C ALA A 118 -2.47 4.43 -5.24
N LEU A 119 -3.77 4.67 -5.10
CA LEU A 119 -4.70 3.69 -4.51
C LEU A 119 -4.91 2.48 -5.40
N ALA A 120 -5.00 2.66 -6.72
CA ALA A 120 -5.05 1.52 -7.65
C ALA A 120 -3.83 0.64 -7.48
N PHE A 121 -2.64 1.23 -7.42
CA PHE A 121 -1.40 0.51 -7.15
C PHE A 121 -1.42 -0.17 -5.79
N LEU A 122 -1.68 0.56 -4.70
CA LEU A 122 -1.74 0.01 -3.34
C LEU A 122 -2.64 -1.23 -3.25
N LEU A 123 -3.82 -1.16 -3.88
CA LEU A 123 -4.83 -2.20 -3.78
C LEU A 123 -4.63 -3.36 -4.78
N THR A 124 -3.63 -3.29 -5.64
CA THR A 124 -3.35 -4.35 -6.63
C THR A 124 -1.93 -4.90 -6.56
N VAL A 125 -0.98 -4.19 -5.96
CA VAL A 125 0.39 -4.67 -5.74
C VAL A 125 0.42 -5.86 -4.77
N ARG A 126 1.56 -6.50 -4.63
CA ARG A 126 1.79 -7.56 -3.63
C ARG A 126 1.65 -7.02 -2.20
N GLY A 127 1.36 -7.91 -1.25
CA GLY A 127 1.22 -7.59 0.17
C GLY A 127 -0.22 -7.36 0.62
N ILE A 128 -0.36 -6.98 1.88
CA ILE A 128 -1.63 -6.73 2.56
C ILE A 128 -1.84 -5.23 2.65
N PRO A 129 -2.76 -4.63 1.88
CA PRO A 129 -2.95 -3.18 1.88
C PRO A 129 -3.64 -2.70 3.15
N GLN A 130 -3.11 -1.62 3.72
CA GLN A 130 -3.74 -0.86 4.80
C GLN A 130 -4.18 0.50 4.26
N ILE A 131 -5.43 0.87 4.53
CA ILE A 131 -5.96 2.21 4.32
C ILE A 131 -6.20 2.85 5.67
N TYR A 132 -5.60 4.00 5.91
CA TYR A 132 -5.85 4.78 7.12
C TYR A 132 -7.20 5.49 7.02
N TYR A 133 -7.98 5.52 8.12
CA TYR A 133 -9.33 6.13 8.10
C TYR A 133 -9.29 7.57 7.60
N GLY A 134 -10.30 7.97 6.86
CA GLY A 134 -10.41 9.30 6.28
C GLY A 134 -9.65 9.50 4.96
N THR A 135 -8.79 8.57 4.57
CA THR A 135 -8.15 8.58 3.25
C THR A 135 -9.19 8.54 2.14
N GLU A 136 -10.27 7.78 2.32
CA GLU A 136 -11.39 7.63 1.39
C GLU A 136 -12.19 8.93 1.16
N ILE A 137 -12.07 9.90 2.06
CA ILE A 137 -12.69 11.23 1.96
C ILE A 137 -11.66 12.36 1.86
N LEU A 138 -10.43 12.03 1.49
CA LEU A 138 -9.34 12.98 1.26
C LEU A 138 -8.97 13.80 2.51
N MET A 139 -9.03 13.21 3.71
CA MET A 139 -8.48 13.87 4.90
C MET A 139 -6.99 14.15 4.68
N ALA A 140 -6.61 15.41 4.88
CA ALA A 140 -5.26 15.90 4.61
C ALA A 140 -4.67 16.56 5.85
N ALA A 141 -3.41 16.24 6.13
CA ALA A 141 -2.59 16.91 7.13
C ALA A 141 -1.11 16.59 6.88
N ASP A 142 -0.23 17.51 7.20
CA ASP A 142 1.21 17.31 7.15
C ASP A 142 1.77 16.97 8.53
N LYS A 143 2.83 16.16 8.57
CA LYS A 143 3.49 15.78 9.84
C LYS A 143 4.00 16.99 10.62
N SER A 144 4.38 18.06 9.94
CA SER A 144 4.80 19.32 10.59
C SER A 144 3.67 20.03 11.35
N GLU A 145 2.41 19.70 11.05
CA GLU A 145 1.23 20.21 11.79
C GLU A 145 1.01 19.47 13.13
N GLY A 146 1.80 18.43 13.39
CA GLY A 146 1.76 17.60 14.60
C GLY A 146 0.79 16.41 14.51
N ASP A 147 0.95 15.47 15.44
CA ASP A 147 0.19 14.20 15.43
C ASP A 147 -1.32 14.40 15.57
N GLY A 148 -1.76 15.41 16.32
CA GLY A 148 -3.18 15.74 16.44
C GLY A 148 -3.83 16.11 15.12
N ALA A 149 -3.10 16.75 14.20
CA ALA A 149 -3.59 17.05 12.86
C ALA A 149 -3.74 15.81 11.98
N LEU A 150 -2.82 14.85 12.12
CA LEU A 150 -2.87 13.56 11.39
C LEU A 150 -4.03 12.68 11.86
N ARG A 151 -4.39 12.79 13.14
CA ARG A 151 -5.31 11.90 13.87
C ARG A 151 -6.64 12.56 14.20
N ARG A 152 -7.03 13.62 13.45
CA ARG A 152 -8.32 14.29 13.63
C ARG A 152 -9.48 13.31 13.49
N ASP A 153 -10.56 13.55 14.24
CA ASP A 153 -11.78 12.77 14.16
C ASP A 153 -12.35 12.75 12.73
N PHE A 154 -12.96 11.62 12.38
CA PHE A 154 -13.70 11.52 11.12
C PHE A 154 -14.94 12.44 11.18
N PRO A 155 -15.16 13.33 10.21
CA PRO A 155 -16.25 14.31 10.25
C PRO A 155 -17.62 13.63 10.29
N GLY A 156 -18.41 13.91 11.33
CA GLY A 156 -19.76 13.36 11.53
C GLY A 156 -19.81 12.26 12.59
N GLY A 157 -18.69 11.96 13.28
CA GLY A 157 -18.66 10.97 14.36
C GLY A 157 -19.21 11.47 15.69
N TRP A 158 -19.32 12.79 15.89
CA TRP A 158 -19.70 13.41 17.15
C TRP A 158 -20.92 14.33 17.02
N ALA A 159 -21.70 14.43 18.11
CA ALA A 159 -22.78 15.40 18.20
C ALA A 159 -22.22 16.82 18.11
N GLY A 160 -22.73 17.61 17.17
CA GLY A 160 -22.25 18.98 16.93
C GLY A 160 -21.24 19.14 15.80
N ASP A 161 -20.81 18.05 15.17
CA ASP A 161 -20.01 18.14 13.96
C ASP A 161 -20.72 18.93 12.86
N LYS A 162 -20.00 19.90 12.28
CA LYS A 162 -20.54 20.75 11.20
C LYS A 162 -20.69 20.01 9.87
N GLN A 163 -19.99 18.91 9.70
CA GLN A 163 -20.00 18.06 8.51
C GLN A 163 -20.28 16.60 8.92
N ASN A 164 -21.08 15.89 8.15
CA ASN A 164 -21.25 14.44 8.30
C ASN A 164 -20.80 13.72 7.03
N ALA A 165 -19.55 13.32 7.00
CA ALA A 165 -18.96 12.64 5.85
C ALA A 165 -19.38 11.16 5.72
N PHE A 166 -20.14 10.59 6.66
CA PHE A 166 -20.75 9.26 6.50
C PHE A 166 -21.87 9.27 5.44
N THR A 167 -22.46 10.43 5.16
CA THR A 167 -23.52 10.57 4.15
C THR A 167 -23.02 11.23 2.88
N PRO A 168 -23.55 10.89 1.69
CA PRO A 168 -23.19 11.56 0.44
C PRO A 168 -23.45 13.07 0.43
N SER A 169 -24.53 13.51 1.08
CA SER A 169 -24.89 14.92 1.18
C SER A 169 -23.97 15.74 2.09
N GLY A 170 -23.29 15.08 3.02
CA GLY A 170 -22.34 15.72 3.93
C GLY A 170 -20.90 15.76 3.37
N ARG A 171 -20.62 15.09 2.27
CA ARG A 171 -19.33 15.14 1.57
C ARG A 171 -19.36 16.19 0.47
N THR A 172 -18.22 16.82 0.20
CA THR A 172 -18.03 17.64 -1.00
C THR A 172 -18.09 16.79 -2.26
N LEU A 173 -18.22 17.41 -3.44
CA LEU A 173 -18.18 16.68 -4.72
C LEU A 173 -16.87 15.86 -4.87
N LEU A 174 -15.74 16.46 -4.53
CA LEU A 174 -14.43 15.83 -4.59
C LEU A 174 -14.32 14.63 -3.62
N GLN A 175 -14.81 14.78 -2.40
CA GLN A 175 -14.86 13.69 -1.42
C GLN A 175 -15.80 12.56 -1.85
N ASN A 176 -16.92 12.86 -2.49
CA ASN A 176 -17.82 11.85 -3.05
C ASN A 176 -17.17 11.08 -4.21
N GLU A 177 -16.43 11.77 -5.06
CA GLU A 177 -15.69 11.14 -6.16
C GLU A 177 -14.60 10.18 -5.62
N ALA A 178 -13.78 10.63 -4.66
CA ALA A 178 -12.77 9.80 -4.01
C ALA A 178 -13.41 8.60 -3.31
N TYR A 179 -14.42 8.81 -2.48
CA TYR A 179 -15.14 7.76 -1.77
C TYR A 179 -15.72 6.70 -2.73
N THR A 180 -16.35 7.15 -3.81
CA THR A 180 -16.93 6.26 -4.83
C THR A 180 -15.85 5.42 -5.49
N TYR A 181 -14.73 6.03 -5.84
CA TYR A 181 -13.59 5.32 -6.44
C TYR A 181 -13.02 4.26 -5.48
N VAL A 182 -12.72 4.66 -4.25
CA VAL A 182 -12.16 3.76 -3.22
C VAL A 182 -13.13 2.60 -2.95
N SER A 183 -14.42 2.90 -2.76
CA SER A 183 -15.45 1.89 -2.51
C SER A 183 -15.57 0.87 -3.66
N LYS A 184 -15.58 1.33 -4.91
CA LYS A 184 -15.63 0.44 -6.08
C LYS A 184 -14.41 -0.48 -6.13
N LEU A 185 -13.21 0.08 -5.94
CA LEU A 185 -11.97 -0.66 -6.03
C LEU A 185 -11.84 -1.70 -4.89
N LEU A 186 -12.22 -1.35 -3.67
CA LEU A 186 -12.23 -2.29 -2.54
C LEU A 186 -13.24 -3.42 -2.73
N ASN A 187 -14.46 -3.13 -3.20
CA ASN A 187 -15.46 -4.15 -3.47
C ASN A 187 -15.02 -5.09 -4.61
N TRP A 188 -14.42 -4.55 -5.67
CA TRP A 188 -13.83 -5.35 -6.74
C TRP A 188 -12.70 -6.25 -6.22
N ARG A 189 -11.77 -5.69 -5.40
CA ARG A 189 -10.67 -6.46 -4.78
C ARG A 189 -11.20 -7.60 -3.91
N LYS A 190 -12.22 -7.36 -3.09
CA LYS A 190 -12.79 -8.36 -2.17
C LYS A 190 -13.24 -9.63 -2.89
N GLY A 191 -13.73 -9.53 -4.11
CA GLY A 191 -14.16 -10.67 -4.94
C GLY A 191 -13.12 -11.20 -5.91
N ASN A 192 -11.87 -10.69 -5.87
CA ASN A 192 -10.85 -11.00 -6.86
C ASN A 192 -9.68 -11.79 -6.25
N ASP A 193 -9.72 -13.11 -6.41
CA ASP A 193 -8.67 -14.01 -5.88
C ASP A 193 -7.30 -13.78 -6.51
N ALA A 194 -7.23 -13.34 -7.77
CA ALA A 194 -5.94 -13.01 -8.39
C ALA A 194 -5.24 -11.89 -7.62
N ILE A 195 -6.00 -10.88 -7.15
CA ILE A 195 -5.46 -9.79 -6.33
C ILE A 195 -5.23 -10.21 -4.89
N GLY A 196 -6.17 -10.96 -4.28
CA GLY A 196 -6.11 -11.33 -2.87
C GLY A 196 -5.11 -12.43 -2.54
N LYS A 197 -4.92 -13.40 -3.46
CA LYS A 197 -4.14 -14.63 -3.24
C LYS A 197 -3.10 -14.90 -4.32
N GLY A 198 -3.14 -14.14 -5.43
CA GLY A 198 -2.34 -14.42 -6.61
C GLY A 198 -0.85 -14.08 -6.45
N SER A 199 -0.04 -14.71 -7.29
CA SER A 199 1.37 -14.37 -7.47
C SER A 199 1.51 -12.93 -8.00
N PHE A 200 2.71 -12.42 -7.93
CA PHE A 200 3.07 -11.10 -8.46
C PHE A 200 4.22 -11.27 -9.47
N LYS A 201 4.01 -10.79 -10.68
CA LYS A 201 5.02 -10.70 -11.72
C LYS A 201 5.01 -9.30 -12.28
N HIS A 202 6.17 -8.69 -12.49
CA HIS A 202 6.27 -7.34 -12.99
C HIS A 202 7.34 -7.21 -14.07
N PHE A 203 7.23 -6.13 -14.84
CA PHE A 203 8.08 -5.87 -16.00
C PHE A 203 8.83 -4.56 -15.80
N ILE A 204 10.03 -4.46 -16.38
CA ILE A 204 10.79 -3.23 -16.37
C ILE A 204 9.96 -2.09 -16.98
N THR A 205 10.00 -0.92 -16.36
CA THR A 205 9.29 0.26 -16.86
C THR A 205 9.80 0.67 -18.25
N GLN A 206 8.87 0.93 -19.17
CA GLN A 206 9.17 1.40 -20.51
C GLN A 206 8.34 2.64 -20.83
N ASN A 207 8.97 3.69 -21.34
CA ASN A 207 8.29 4.94 -21.70
C ASN A 207 7.38 5.49 -20.57
N GLU A 208 7.85 5.43 -19.32
CA GLU A 208 7.12 5.82 -18.11
C GLU A 208 5.88 4.97 -17.81
N VAL A 209 5.69 3.84 -18.48
CA VAL A 209 4.64 2.88 -18.16
C VAL A 209 5.23 1.74 -17.34
N TYR A 210 4.59 1.44 -16.23
CA TYR A 210 4.89 0.29 -15.38
C TYR A 210 3.79 -0.76 -15.50
N VAL A 211 4.18 -2.01 -15.77
CA VAL A 211 3.25 -3.13 -15.99
C VAL A 211 3.53 -4.25 -15.02
N TYR A 212 2.47 -4.83 -14.45
CA TYR A 212 2.57 -6.03 -13.62
C TYR A 212 1.32 -6.89 -13.70
N GLU A 213 1.48 -8.16 -13.40
CA GLU A 213 0.44 -9.17 -13.33
C GLU A 213 0.21 -9.64 -11.89
N ARG A 214 -1.04 -9.90 -11.55
CA ARG A 214 -1.47 -10.71 -10.42
C ARG A 214 -2.20 -11.93 -10.98
N LYS A 215 -1.80 -13.16 -10.57
CA LYS A 215 -2.35 -14.40 -11.13
C LYS A 215 -2.67 -15.43 -10.06
N TYR A 216 -3.86 -15.98 -10.13
CA TYR A 216 -4.33 -17.08 -9.31
C TYR A 216 -5.05 -18.13 -10.15
N GLY A 217 -4.49 -19.34 -10.26
CA GLY A 217 -4.97 -20.35 -11.19
C GLY A 217 -4.96 -19.84 -12.64
N ASN A 218 -6.11 -19.89 -13.28
CA ASN A 218 -6.28 -19.39 -14.66
C ASN A 218 -6.80 -17.94 -14.71
N HIS A 219 -6.90 -17.26 -13.58
CA HIS A 219 -7.36 -15.88 -13.51
C HIS A 219 -6.18 -14.94 -13.38
N SER A 220 -6.06 -13.99 -14.31
CA SER A 220 -5.03 -12.96 -14.34
C SER A 220 -5.65 -11.57 -14.31
N VAL A 221 -4.97 -10.66 -13.63
CA VAL A 221 -5.20 -9.21 -13.70
C VAL A 221 -3.89 -8.56 -14.07
N VAL A 222 -3.87 -7.90 -15.23
CA VAL A 222 -2.71 -7.13 -15.70
C VAL A 222 -2.99 -5.66 -15.49
N VAL A 223 -2.07 -4.98 -14.83
CA VAL A 223 -2.18 -3.56 -14.47
C VAL A 223 -1.16 -2.77 -15.27
N PHE A 224 -1.63 -1.72 -15.95
CA PHE A 224 -0.82 -0.75 -16.66
C PHE A 224 -0.93 0.60 -15.93
N LEU A 225 0.19 1.13 -15.48
CA LEU A 225 0.27 2.45 -14.85
C LEU A 225 1.05 3.39 -15.76
N ASN A 226 0.42 4.48 -16.17
CA ASN A 226 1.09 5.55 -16.90
C ASN A 226 1.59 6.61 -15.91
N GLY A 227 2.91 6.70 -15.72
CA GLY A 227 3.56 7.71 -14.87
C GLY A 227 3.79 9.07 -15.54
N SER A 228 3.39 9.19 -16.82
CA SER A 228 3.55 10.41 -17.61
C SER A 228 2.34 11.33 -17.47
N GLU A 229 2.54 12.62 -17.71
CA GLU A 229 1.45 13.60 -17.87
C GLU A 229 0.75 13.50 -19.24
N ALA A 230 1.33 12.76 -20.18
CA ALA A 230 0.80 12.57 -21.53
C ALA A 230 0.32 11.13 -21.75
N ASP A 231 -0.60 10.96 -22.69
CA ASP A 231 -1.00 9.62 -23.15
C ASP A 231 0.21 8.84 -23.67
N ARG A 232 0.23 7.54 -23.37
CA ARG A 232 1.26 6.61 -23.85
C ARG A 232 0.64 5.47 -24.64
N THR A 233 1.22 5.21 -25.81
CA THR A 233 0.94 3.97 -26.55
C THR A 233 1.88 2.90 -26.04
N VAL A 234 1.33 1.74 -25.68
CA VAL A 234 2.09 0.60 -25.16
C VAL A 234 2.19 -0.47 -26.22
N ASP A 235 3.41 -0.88 -26.56
CA ASP A 235 3.63 -2.11 -27.31
C ASP A 235 3.31 -3.31 -26.40
N LEU A 236 2.38 -4.17 -26.82
CA LEU A 236 1.94 -5.34 -26.06
C LEU A 236 2.81 -6.57 -26.28
N ALA A 237 3.74 -6.56 -27.25
CA ALA A 237 4.60 -7.71 -27.54
C ALA A 237 5.38 -8.23 -26.33
N PRO A 238 5.96 -7.39 -25.46
CA PRO A 238 6.68 -7.85 -24.25
C PRO A 238 5.78 -8.51 -23.20
N TYR A 239 4.47 -8.34 -23.27
CA TYR A 239 3.48 -8.79 -22.26
C TYR A 239 2.60 -9.95 -22.72
N GLN A 240 2.86 -10.51 -23.89
CA GLN A 240 2.06 -11.59 -24.52
C GLN A 240 1.85 -12.81 -23.60
N GLU A 241 2.79 -13.10 -22.72
CA GLU A 241 2.71 -14.26 -21.82
C GLU A 241 1.72 -14.04 -20.65
N VAL A 242 1.27 -12.80 -20.41
CA VAL A 242 0.36 -12.43 -19.31
C VAL A 242 -0.97 -11.84 -19.79
N LEU A 243 -1.09 -11.58 -21.08
CA LEU A 243 -2.31 -11.12 -21.75
C LEU A 243 -3.08 -12.29 -22.37
#